data_85d9149482eb4488fcfca00919bfdc74
#
_entry.id   85d9149482eb4488fcfca00919bfdc74
#
_cell.length_a   1.000
_cell.length_b   1.000
_cell.length_c   1.000
_cell.angle_alpha   90.00
_cell.angle_beta   90.00
_cell.angle_gamma   90.00
#
_symmetry.space_group_name_H-M   'P 1'
#
loop_
_entity.id
_entity.type
_entity.pdbx_description
1 polymer ?
#
loop_
_entity_poly.entity_id
_entity_poly.type
_entity_poly.pdbx_seq_one_letter_code
_entity_poly.pdbx_strand_id
1 'polypeptide(L)'
;MLKDFFGALWRFTPKSVRRRAVRTAQRRFTVTAGAFIFDDRGRILLLEHVFRPDSNWGIPGGFLGAGEQPEAALRRELHEEAGLELADVELLFARTLRRPRQLEIYFRARAINSPRARSFEIKRAGWFALDELPEELSRDQRRLIQRALSVGEKSAQ
;
A
#
# COMPACT_ATOMS: atom_id res chain seq x y z
N MET A 1 31.22 -26.29 -19.78
CA MET A 1 32.33 -25.40 -20.21
C MET A 1 31.96 -23.92 -20.18
N LEU A 2 31.03 -23.40 -21.01
CA LEU A 2 30.72 -21.92 -21.02
C LEU A 2 30.12 -21.41 -19.71
N LYS A 3 29.19 -22.18 -19.11
CA LYS A 3 28.56 -21.83 -17.80
C LYS A 3 29.56 -21.82 -16.66
N ASP A 4 30.51 -22.76 -16.67
CA ASP A 4 31.52 -22.89 -15.62
C ASP A 4 32.53 -21.73 -15.68
N PHE A 5 32.89 -21.30 -16.89
CA PHE A 5 33.72 -20.13 -17.14
C PHE A 5 33.05 -18.85 -16.60
N PHE A 6 31.80 -18.62 -16.98
CA PHE A 6 31.04 -17.44 -16.46
C PHE A 6 30.82 -17.52 -14.96
N GLY A 7 30.60 -18.71 -14.39
CA GLY A 7 30.49 -18.92 -12.96
C GLY A 7 31.80 -18.62 -12.20
N ALA A 8 32.95 -19.00 -12.77
CA ALA A 8 34.24 -18.67 -12.22
C ALA A 8 34.52 -17.16 -12.28
N LEU A 9 34.31 -16.53 -13.44
CA LEU A 9 34.47 -15.07 -13.63
C LEU A 9 33.60 -14.30 -12.67
N TRP A 10 32.33 -14.73 -12.47
CA TRP A 10 31.42 -14.10 -11.50
C TRP A 10 31.91 -14.22 -10.06
N ARG A 11 32.54 -15.34 -9.67
CA ARG A 11 33.09 -15.52 -8.32
C ARG A 11 34.29 -14.60 -8.04
N PHE A 12 35.12 -14.35 -9.05
CA PHE A 12 36.25 -13.42 -8.93
C PHE A 12 35.87 -11.94 -9.03
N THR A 13 34.64 -11.62 -9.46
CA THR A 13 34.17 -10.24 -9.54
C THR A 13 33.96 -9.64 -8.13
N PRO A 14 34.49 -8.44 -7.83
CA PRO A 14 34.30 -7.79 -6.53
C PRO A 14 32.82 -7.68 -6.15
N LYS A 15 32.51 -7.84 -4.85
CA LYS A 15 31.11 -7.79 -4.34
C LYS A 15 30.36 -6.52 -4.73
N SER A 16 31.07 -5.37 -4.77
CA SER A 16 30.51 -4.06 -5.19
C SER A 16 30.03 -4.07 -6.65
N VAL A 17 30.84 -4.64 -7.56
CA VAL A 17 30.52 -4.73 -8.99
C VAL A 17 29.35 -5.69 -9.21
N ARG A 18 29.36 -6.87 -8.53
CA ARG A 18 28.22 -7.80 -8.60
C ARG A 18 26.92 -7.19 -8.13
N ARG A 19 26.95 -6.47 -6.98
CA ARG A 19 25.76 -5.76 -6.47
C ARG A 19 25.27 -4.70 -7.44
N ARG A 20 26.19 -3.96 -8.08
CA ARG A 20 25.84 -2.94 -9.07
C ARG A 20 25.22 -3.57 -10.33
N ALA A 21 25.81 -4.64 -10.86
CA ALA A 21 25.29 -5.38 -12.00
C ALA A 21 23.89 -5.95 -11.75
N VAL A 22 23.66 -6.58 -10.59
CA VAL A 22 22.33 -7.07 -10.21
C VAL A 22 21.33 -5.92 -10.07
N ARG A 23 21.70 -4.81 -9.42
CA ARG A 23 20.81 -3.63 -9.26
C ARG A 23 20.42 -2.98 -10.58
N THR A 24 21.30 -2.98 -11.59
CA THR A 24 20.99 -2.40 -12.91
C THR A 24 20.19 -3.35 -13.79
N ALA A 25 20.38 -4.66 -13.62
CA ALA A 25 19.65 -5.68 -14.38
C ALA A 25 18.22 -5.90 -13.85
N GLN A 26 17.98 -5.65 -12.57
CA GLN A 26 16.64 -5.84 -11.98
C GLN A 26 15.76 -4.59 -12.11
N ARG A 27 14.49 -4.84 -12.38
CA ARG A 27 13.48 -3.77 -12.46
C ARG A 27 13.22 -3.20 -11.07
N ARG A 28 13.21 -1.88 -10.97
CA ARG A 28 12.83 -1.18 -9.74
C ARG A 28 11.32 -1.03 -9.69
N PHE A 29 10.78 -1.17 -8.48
CA PHE A 29 9.38 -0.90 -8.15
C PHE A 29 9.34 0.19 -7.09
N THR A 30 8.37 1.09 -7.18
CA THR A 30 7.92 1.85 -6.02
C THR A 30 7.09 0.94 -5.13
N VAL A 31 7.15 1.15 -3.83
CA VAL A 31 6.39 0.33 -2.87
C VAL A 31 5.47 1.24 -2.09
N THR A 32 4.21 0.82 -1.94
CA THR A 32 3.21 1.51 -1.13
C THR A 32 2.60 0.57 -0.10
N ALA A 33 2.19 1.12 1.02
CA ALA A 33 1.39 0.45 2.02
C ALA A 33 0.04 1.15 2.16
N GLY A 34 -1.05 0.40 2.11
CA GLY A 34 -2.40 0.91 2.30
C GLY A 34 -3.19 0.05 3.28
N ALA A 35 -4.26 0.59 3.86
CA ALA A 35 -5.09 -0.15 4.79
C ALA A 35 -6.59 -0.03 4.51
N PHE A 36 -7.27 -1.15 4.66
CA PHE A 36 -8.72 -1.22 4.77
C PHE A 36 -9.08 -1.08 6.25
N ILE A 37 -9.67 0.05 6.60
CA ILE A 37 -10.06 0.39 7.97
C ILE A 37 -11.57 0.43 8.03
N PHE A 38 -12.15 -0.38 8.89
CA PHE A 38 -13.59 -0.45 9.08
C PHE A 38 -13.96 0.05 10.49
N ASP A 39 -15.08 0.76 10.59
CA ASP A 39 -15.66 1.13 11.88
C ASP A 39 -16.60 0.03 12.42
N ASP A 40 -17.13 0.23 13.63
CA ASP A 40 -18.03 -0.73 14.30
C ASP A 40 -19.37 -0.93 13.56
N ARG A 41 -19.68 -0.08 12.58
CA ARG A 41 -20.85 -0.17 11.70
C ARG A 41 -20.53 -0.84 10.37
N GLY A 42 -19.31 -1.33 10.17
CA GLY A 42 -18.85 -1.93 8.92
C GLY A 42 -18.60 -0.94 7.78
N ARG A 43 -18.56 0.38 8.06
CA ARG A 43 -18.24 1.39 7.06
C ARG A 43 -16.73 1.45 6.86
N ILE A 44 -16.31 1.68 5.62
CA ILE A 44 -14.89 1.82 5.25
C ILE A 44 -14.45 3.28 5.30
N LEU A 45 -13.23 3.51 5.78
CA LEU A 45 -12.58 4.81 5.72
C LEU A 45 -11.96 5.02 4.33
N LEU A 46 -12.28 6.16 3.73
CA LEU A 46 -11.61 6.66 2.53
C LEU A 46 -11.10 8.09 2.78
N LEU A 47 -10.03 8.46 2.06
CA LEU A 47 -9.47 9.80 2.04
C LEU A 47 -9.72 10.47 0.69
N GLU A 48 -10.15 11.73 0.71
CA GLU A 48 -10.28 12.56 -0.50
C GLU A 48 -8.97 13.33 -0.71
N HIS A 49 -8.28 13.00 -1.81
CA HIS A 49 -7.00 13.61 -2.18
C HIS A 49 -7.20 14.83 -3.09
N VAL A 50 -6.43 15.88 -2.84
CA VAL A 50 -6.47 17.12 -3.64
C VAL A 50 -5.87 16.92 -5.03
N PHE A 51 -4.80 16.14 -5.15
CA PHE A 51 -3.97 16.07 -6.36
C PHE A 51 -4.18 14.83 -7.22
N ARG A 52 -5.16 13.99 -6.94
CA ARG A 52 -5.46 12.81 -7.78
C ARG A 52 -6.34 13.21 -8.96
N PRO A 53 -5.88 13.03 -10.23
CA PRO A 53 -6.61 13.54 -11.39
C PRO A 53 -7.89 12.76 -11.72
N ASP A 54 -7.93 11.45 -11.43
CA ASP A 54 -9.00 10.57 -11.94
C ASP A 54 -9.98 10.09 -10.85
N SER A 55 -9.60 10.18 -9.60
CA SER A 55 -10.42 9.77 -8.46
C SER A 55 -9.89 10.43 -7.21
N ASN A 56 -10.64 11.38 -6.68
CA ASN A 56 -10.23 12.08 -5.47
C ASN A 56 -10.25 11.16 -4.25
N TRP A 57 -11.21 10.23 -4.18
CA TRP A 57 -11.35 9.29 -3.08
C TRP A 57 -10.45 8.06 -3.26
N GLY A 58 -9.88 7.59 -2.14
CA GLY A 58 -9.04 6.42 -2.15
C GLY A 58 -8.84 5.76 -0.79
N ILE A 59 -8.41 4.50 -0.83
CA ILE A 59 -7.96 3.75 0.33
C ILE A 59 -6.76 4.49 0.93
N PRO A 60 -6.75 4.74 2.27
CA PRO A 60 -5.64 5.39 2.97
C PRO A 60 -4.32 4.66 2.81
N GLY A 61 -3.23 5.39 2.64
CA GLY A 61 -1.89 4.83 2.55
C GLY A 61 -0.96 5.64 1.66
N GLY A 62 0.33 5.34 1.72
CA GLY A 62 1.37 6.09 1.02
C GLY A 62 2.60 5.29 0.66
N PHE A 63 3.65 5.97 0.26
CA PHE A 63 4.90 5.37 -0.20
C PHE A 63 5.82 4.99 0.97
N LEU A 64 6.54 3.89 0.79
CA LEU A 64 7.60 3.51 1.72
C LEU A 64 8.85 4.37 1.52
N GLY A 65 9.42 4.83 2.62
CA GLY A 65 10.76 5.39 2.65
C GLY A 65 11.85 4.33 2.46
N ALA A 66 13.08 4.77 2.18
CA ALA A 66 14.22 3.87 2.01
C ALA A 66 14.52 3.10 3.31
N GLY A 67 14.39 1.78 3.28
CA GLY A 67 14.62 0.89 4.43
C GLY A 67 13.47 0.83 5.43
N GLU A 68 12.38 1.52 5.17
CA GLU A 68 11.18 1.52 6.01
C GLU A 68 10.41 0.20 5.88
N GLN A 69 9.86 -0.30 6.99
CA GLN A 69 8.98 -1.46 6.98
C GLN A 69 7.57 -1.06 6.55
N PRO A 70 6.84 -1.93 5.81
CA PRO A 70 5.51 -1.58 5.27
C PRO A 70 4.50 -1.13 6.32
N GLU A 71 4.45 -1.78 7.48
CA GLU A 71 3.56 -1.38 8.57
C GLU A 71 3.97 -0.02 9.18
N ALA A 72 5.27 0.24 9.32
CA ALA A 72 5.76 1.53 9.83
C ALA A 72 5.40 2.67 8.87
N ALA A 73 5.58 2.46 7.55
CA ALA A 73 5.17 3.42 6.53
C ALA A 73 3.66 3.70 6.60
N LEU A 74 2.83 2.65 6.70
CA LEU A 74 1.40 2.78 6.83
C LEU A 74 1.01 3.65 8.04
N ARG A 75 1.57 3.35 9.21
CA ARG A 75 1.29 4.11 10.45
C ARG A 75 1.71 5.57 10.33
N ARG A 76 2.89 5.84 9.78
CA ARG A 76 3.39 7.19 9.53
C ARG A 76 2.48 7.96 8.58
N GLU A 77 2.16 7.40 7.41
CA GLU A 77 1.31 8.05 6.40
C GLU A 77 -0.07 8.38 6.97
N LEU A 78 -0.73 7.43 7.64
CA LEU A 78 -2.06 7.66 8.19
C LEU A 78 -2.05 8.67 9.35
N HIS A 79 -0.97 8.72 10.12
CA HIS A 79 -0.79 9.74 11.13
C HIS A 79 -0.60 11.14 10.50
N GLU A 80 0.24 11.24 9.46
CA GLU A 80 0.53 12.48 8.74
C GLU A 80 -0.68 13.00 7.97
N GLU A 81 -1.38 12.12 7.24
CA GLU A 81 -2.51 12.48 6.39
C GLU A 81 -3.81 12.73 7.15
N ALA A 82 -4.13 11.87 8.11
CA ALA A 82 -5.43 11.84 8.78
C ALA A 82 -5.37 11.88 10.31
N GLY A 83 -4.19 12.00 10.90
CA GLY A 83 -4.00 11.98 12.35
C GLY A 83 -4.44 10.69 13.02
N LEU A 84 -4.46 9.60 12.26
CA LEU A 84 -4.91 8.31 12.76
C LEU A 84 -3.82 7.56 13.49
N GLU A 85 -4.25 6.91 14.56
CA GLU A 85 -3.51 5.84 15.23
C GLU A 85 -4.20 4.51 14.94
N LEU A 86 -3.40 3.47 14.69
CA LEU A 86 -3.89 2.16 14.27
C LEU A 86 -3.64 1.09 15.32
N ALA A 87 -4.65 0.24 15.54
CA ALA A 87 -4.54 -1.03 16.23
C ALA A 87 -4.83 -2.19 15.27
N ASP A 88 -4.48 -3.41 15.70
CA ASP A 88 -4.84 -4.66 15.04
C ASP A 88 -4.44 -4.66 13.55
N VAL A 89 -3.19 -4.23 13.26
CA VAL A 89 -2.67 -4.14 11.90
C VAL A 89 -2.27 -5.52 11.40
N GLU A 90 -3.00 -6.04 10.43
CA GLU A 90 -2.79 -7.37 9.86
C GLU A 90 -2.55 -7.27 8.35
N LEU A 91 -1.52 -7.97 7.86
CA LEU A 91 -1.26 -8.07 6.43
C LEU A 91 -2.35 -8.90 5.75
N LEU A 92 -3.04 -8.32 4.76
CA LEU A 92 -4.05 -9.04 3.98
C LEU A 92 -3.47 -9.66 2.71
N PHE A 93 -2.87 -8.84 1.86
CA PHE A 93 -2.26 -9.28 0.60
C PHE A 93 -1.35 -8.21 0.02
N ALA A 94 -0.56 -8.63 -0.96
CA ALA A 94 0.19 -7.73 -1.83
C ALA A 94 -0.19 -7.98 -3.30
N ARG A 95 0.00 -6.95 -4.14
CA ARG A 95 -0.12 -7.07 -5.59
C ARG A 95 0.93 -6.23 -6.30
N THR A 96 1.24 -6.57 -7.54
CA THR A 96 2.13 -5.78 -8.39
C THR A 96 1.35 -5.14 -9.51
N LEU A 97 1.66 -3.86 -9.78
CA LEU A 97 1.21 -3.15 -10.95
C LEU A 97 2.32 -3.10 -11.99
N ARG A 98 1.95 -3.33 -13.24
CA ARG A 98 2.92 -3.30 -14.35
C ARG A 98 3.21 -1.87 -14.81
N ARG A 99 2.19 -0.99 -14.71
CA ARG A 99 2.26 0.44 -15.03
C ARG A 99 1.35 1.20 -14.07
N PRO A 100 1.92 2.07 -13.20
CA PRO A 100 3.36 2.22 -12.93
C PRO A 100 3.94 0.92 -12.36
N ARG A 101 5.27 0.76 -12.36
CA ARG A 101 5.92 -0.39 -11.70
C ARG A 101 5.84 -0.21 -10.19
N GLN A 102 4.84 -0.81 -9.59
CA GLN A 102 4.53 -0.62 -8.17
C GLN A 102 4.21 -1.96 -7.51
N LEU A 103 4.67 -2.11 -6.29
CA LEU A 103 4.25 -3.15 -5.36
C LEU A 103 3.36 -2.47 -4.31
N GLU A 104 2.13 -2.91 -4.21
CA GLU A 104 1.18 -2.43 -3.22
C GLU A 104 0.99 -3.50 -2.15
N ILE A 105 1.13 -3.12 -0.89
CA ILE A 105 0.98 -3.98 0.28
C ILE A 105 -0.23 -3.47 1.04
N TYR A 106 -1.22 -4.33 1.24
CA TYR A 106 -2.47 -3.97 1.88
C TYR A 106 -2.66 -4.66 3.21
N PHE A 107 -3.06 -3.88 4.19
CA PHE A 107 -3.36 -4.30 5.53
C PHE A 107 -4.85 -4.13 5.85
N ARG A 108 -5.33 -4.86 6.83
CA ARG A 108 -6.52 -4.53 7.62
C ARG A 108 -6.04 -3.86 8.89
N ALA A 109 -6.76 -2.86 9.36
CA ALA A 109 -6.45 -2.21 10.62
C ALA A 109 -7.74 -1.64 11.25
N ARG A 110 -7.67 -1.33 12.53
CA ARG A 110 -8.71 -0.60 13.27
C ARG A 110 -8.17 0.78 13.67
N ALA A 111 -8.98 1.81 13.48
CA ALA A 111 -8.65 3.15 13.97
C ALA A 111 -8.90 3.24 15.49
N ILE A 112 -7.94 3.79 16.23
CA ILE A 112 -8.09 4.04 17.68
C ILE A 112 -8.81 5.36 17.94
N ASN A 113 -8.63 6.33 17.04
CA ASN A 113 -9.19 7.67 17.13
C ASN A 113 -9.94 8.06 15.83
N SER A 114 -10.61 9.20 15.85
CA SER A 114 -11.35 9.71 14.69
C SER A 114 -10.41 10.36 13.66
N PRO A 115 -10.59 10.07 12.36
CA PRO A 115 -9.79 10.68 11.30
C PRO A 115 -10.07 12.17 11.16
N ARG A 116 -9.01 12.94 10.91
CA ARG A 116 -9.07 14.37 10.59
C ARG A 116 -8.03 14.68 9.53
N ALA A 117 -8.44 15.27 8.39
CA ALA A 117 -7.49 15.72 7.39
C ALA A 117 -6.44 16.65 8.03
N ARG A 118 -5.17 16.33 7.94
CA ARG A 118 -4.04 17.07 8.52
C ARG A 118 -3.05 17.57 7.47
N SER A 119 -2.89 16.84 6.39
CA SER A 119 -1.98 17.24 5.32
C SER A 119 -2.69 18.10 4.28
N PHE A 120 -1.93 18.93 3.55
CA PHE A 120 -2.46 19.70 2.42
C PHE A 120 -2.88 18.84 1.23
N GLU A 121 -2.49 17.57 1.22
CA GLU A 121 -2.84 16.60 0.18
C GLU A 121 -4.22 15.98 0.40
N ILE A 122 -4.71 16.00 1.64
CA ILE A 122 -6.00 15.41 2.01
C ILE A 122 -7.03 16.50 2.27
N LYS A 123 -8.07 16.53 1.46
CA LYS A 123 -9.18 17.45 1.59
C LYS A 123 -10.13 17.06 2.71
N ARG A 124 -10.46 15.78 2.82
CA ARG A 124 -11.31 15.22 3.89
C ARG A 124 -11.10 13.71 4.03
N ALA A 125 -11.48 13.22 5.20
CA ALA A 125 -11.63 11.80 5.50
C ALA A 125 -13.13 11.50 5.69
N GLY A 126 -13.60 10.36 5.19
CA GLY A 126 -15.02 9.98 5.30
C GLY A 126 -15.20 8.48 5.50
N TRP A 127 -16.23 8.13 6.27
CA TRP A 127 -16.71 6.77 6.46
C TRP A 127 -17.86 6.48 5.52
N PHE A 128 -17.76 5.43 4.74
CA PHE A 128 -18.75 5.07 3.71
C PHE A 128 -19.28 3.66 3.94
N ALA A 129 -20.59 3.50 3.85
CA ALA A 129 -21.20 2.18 3.73
C ALA A 129 -20.76 1.52 2.42
N LEU A 130 -20.67 0.20 2.39
CA LEU A 130 -20.14 -0.52 1.21
C LEU A 130 -21.03 -0.40 -0.04
N ASP A 131 -22.29 -0.12 0.14
CA ASP A 131 -23.28 0.16 -0.90
C ASP A 131 -23.38 1.65 -1.28
N GLU A 132 -22.78 2.53 -0.46
CA GLU A 132 -22.78 4.01 -0.65
C GLU A 132 -21.37 4.57 -0.93
N LEU A 133 -20.50 3.79 -1.56
CA LEU A 133 -19.15 4.25 -1.92
C LEU A 133 -19.21 5.41 -2.92
N PRO A 134 -18.34 6.45 -2.79
CA PRO A 134 -18.31 7.60 -3.69
C PRO A 134 -18.28 7.20 -5.16
N GLU A 135 -19.07 7.86 -6.00
CA GLU A 135 -19.13 7.54 -7.44
C GLU A 135 -17.76 7.69 -8.11
N GLU A 136 -16.97 8.67 -7.67
CA GLU A 136 -15.63 8.95 -8.15
C GLU A 136 -14.60 7.90 -7.73
N LEU A 137 -14.94 6.99 -6.81
CA LEU A 137 -14.04 5.91 -6.41
C LEU A 137 -13.77 4.99 -7.59
N SER A 138 -12.49 4.82 -7.96
CA SER A 138 -12.11 4.05 -9.14
C SER A 138 -12.59 2.60 -9.07
N ARG A 139 -12.83 1.99 -10.24
CA ARG A 139 -13.22 0.57 -10.34
C ARG A 139 -12.17 -0.36 -9.74
N ASP A 140 -10.91 0.01 -9.81
CA ASP A 140 -9.82 -0.77 -9.22
C ASP A 140 -9.90 -0.76 -7.70
N GLN A 141 -10.10 0.41 -7.09
CA GLN A 141 -10.27 0.54 -5.64
C GLN A 141 -11.51 -0.20 -5.12
N ARG A 142 -12.61 -0.15 -5.85
CA ARG A 142 -13.82 -0.94 -5.51
C ARG A 142 -13.53 -2.45 -5.50
N ARG A 143 -12.79 -2.96 -6.48
CA ARG A 143 -12.36 -4.38 -6.52
C ARG A 143 -11.43 -4.75 -5.37
N LEU A 144 -10.55 -3.84 -4.97
CA LEU A 144 -9.66 -4.04 -3.82
C LEU A 144 -10.46 -4.15 -2.52
N ILE A 145 -11.45 -3.28 -2.32
CA ILE A 145 -12.34 -3.34 -1.15
C ILE A 145 -13.08 -4.68 -1.10
N GLN A 146 -13.67 -5.11 -2.21
CA GLN A 146 -14.35 -6.41 -2.31
C GLN A 146 -13.39 -7.58 -1.99
N ARG A 147 -12.16 -7.53 -2.51
CA ARG A 147 -11.14 -8.53 -2.21
C ARG A 147 -10.79 -8.55 -0.73
N ALA A 148 -10.64 -7.40 -0.08
CA ALA A 148 -10.32 -7.32 1.34
C ALA A 148 -11.41 -7.95 2.22
N LEU A 149 -12.67 -7.78 1.87
CA LEU A 149 -13.80 -8.41 2.56
C LEU A 149 -13.74 -9.94 2.41
N SER A 150 -13.53 -10.45 1.20
CA SER A 150 -13.49 -11.89 0.94
C SER A 150 -12.30 -12.61 1.61
N VAL A 151 -11.18 -11.94 1.81
CA VAL A 151 -10.02 -12.49 2.55
C VAL A 151 -10.32 -12.53 4.04
N GLY A 152 -10.98 -11.49 4.58
CA GLY A 152 -11.33 -11.42 6.00
C GLY A 152 -12.31 -12.51 6.44
N GLU A 153 -13.26 -12.89 5.61
CA GLU A 153 -14.20 -13.98 5.89
C GLU A 153 -13.52 -15.36 5.98
N LYS A 154 -12.48 -15.59 5.18
CA LYS A 154 -11.72 -16.87 5.20
C LYS A 154 -10.79 -17.01 6.40
N SER A 155 -10.39 -15.92 7.03
CA SER A 155 -9.51 -15.94 8.23
C SER A 155 -10.31 -16.09 9.53
N ALA A 156 -11.64 -15.93 9.47
CA ALA A 156 -12.54 -16.04 10.62
C ALA A 156 -13.19 -17.44 10.76
N GLN A 157 -12.92 -18.36 9.83
CA GLN A 157 -13.34 -19.77 9.85
C GLN A 157 -12.16 -20.67 10.24
#